data_27e21e79e5b4dfa94ad520b7eb26f28c
#
_entry.id   27e21e79e5b4dfa94ad520b7eb26f28c
#
_cell.length_a   1.000
_cell.length_b   1.000
_cell.length_c   1.000
_cell.angle_alpha   90.00
_cell.angle_beta   90.00
_cell.angle_gamma   90.00
#
_symmetry.space_group_name_H-M   'P 1'
#
loop_
_entity.id
_entity.type
_entity.pdbx_description
1 polymer ?
#
loop_
_entity_poly.entity_id
_entity_poly.type
_entity_poly.pdbx_seq_one_letter_code
_entity_poly.pdbx_strand_id
1 'polypeptide(L)'
;LRNEAINGYVREERDGLMFGPYERPANLEHFARDGVPDWFGADLLPEKIEAVEENWTAALELVPVLGEVGIQANVRGPICTSPDNLPLCGPAWGKKNLWLAEGFSGGLLMGGGIGSELANWIVDGEPHIDLGEVDPRRFGAYANKVFTGVKNKEAFGHNFGIHYPGYEWPAGRPAKTAPCYDRLTREGAVWGAVYGWEIPLWFAPEGEKARDVWSYRTFNSMPHVGVECRAVREGVGLYEM
;
A
#
# COMPACT_ATOMS: atom_id res chain seq x y z
N LEU A 1 -3.09 -4.80 -22.55
CA LEU A 1 -4.27 -4.22 -21.91
C LEU A 1 -4.13 -4.35 -20.41
N ARG A 2 -4.30 -3.28 -19.67
CA ARG A 2 -4.49 -3.26 -18.21
C ARG A 2 -5.83 -2.61 -17.92
N ASN A 3 -6.64 -3.23 -17.07
CA ASN A 3 -7.98 -2.75 -16.81
C ASN A 3 -8.39 -3.06 -15.36
N GLU A 4 -9.08 -2.12 -14.72
CA GLU A 4 -9.53 -2.24 -13.33
C GLU A 4 -10.65 -3.27 -13.16
N ALA A 5 -11.56 -3.40 -14.14
CA ALA A 5 -12.63 -4.39 -14.08
C ALA A 5 -12.07 -5.82 -14.02
N ILE A 6 -10.98 -6.10 -14.76
CA ILE A 6 -10.27 -7.37 -14.68
C ILE A 6 -9.43 -7.47 -13.40
N ASN A 7 -9.09 -6.32 -12.78
CA ASN A 7 -8.04 -6.22 -11.76
C ASN A 7 -6.79 -7.00 -12.16
N GLY A 8 -6.26 -6.69 -13.35
CA GLY A 8 -5.19 -7.44 -13.96
C GLY A 8 -4.76 -6.89 -15.30
N TYR A 9 -4.02 -7.69 -16.03
CA TYR A 9 -3.56 -7.35 -17.37
C TYR A 9 -3.68 -8.53 -18.34
N VAL A 10 -3.82 -8.20 -19.61
CA VAL A 10 -3.71 -9.15 -20.74
C VAL A 10 -2.66 -8.60 -21.70
N ARG A 11 -1.73 -9.42 -22.13
CA ARG A 11 -0.71 -9.07 -23.13
C ARG A 11 -0.44 -10.26 -24.06
N GLU A 12 0.09 -9.94 -25.22
CA GLU A 12 0.66 -10.95 -26.09
C GLU A 12 1.93 -11.54 -25.45
N GLU A 13 2.07 -12.85 -25.59
CA GLU A 13 3.25 -13.60 -25.18
C GLU A 13 3.51 -14.70 -26.21
N ARG A 14 4.51 -14.51 -27.07
CA ARG A 14 4.81 -15.40 -28.19
C ARG A 14 3.58 -15.62 -29.08
N ASP A 15 3.15 -16.88 -29.21
CA ASP A 15 2.00 -17.28 -30.02
C ASP A 15 0.67 -17.32 -29.25
N GLY A 16 0.64 -16.77 -28.05
CA GLY A 16 -0.51 -16.80 -27.16
C GLY A 16 -0.75 -15.51 -26.40
N LEU A 17 -1.59 -15.60 -25.40
CA LEU A 17 -1.91 -14.50 -24.51
C LEU A 17 -1.51 -14.84 -23.07
N MET A 18 -0.91 -13.88 -22.38
CA MET A 18 -0.70 -13.95 -20.95
C MET A 18 -1.78 -13.13 -20.26
N PHE A 19 -2.54 -13.78 -19.39
CA PHE A 19 -3.48 -13.15 -18.47
C PHE A 19 -2.89 -13.16 -17.06
N GLY A 20 -2.71 -12.00 -16.47
CA GLY A 20 -2.16 -11.83 -15.11
C GLY A 20 -3.17 -11.14 -14.19
N PRO A 21 -4.03 -11.90 -13.52
CA PRO A 21 -4.99 -11.38 -12.55
C PRO A 21 -4.33 -11.13 -11.20
N TYR A 22 -4.92 -10.21 -10.43
CA TYR A 22 -4.60 -9.95 -9.03
C TYR A 22 -5.83 -10.24 -8.19
N GLU A 23 -5.73 -11.19 -7.26
CA GLU A 23 -6.85 -11.66 -6.45
C GLU A 23 -7.45 -10.54 -5.58
N ARG A 24 -8.78 -10.52 -5.46
CA ARG A 24 -9.51 -9.69 -4.49
C ARG A 24 -10.54 -10.55 -3.75
N PRO A 25 -10.48 -10.69 -2.44
CA PRO A 25 -9.45 -10.17 -1.52
C PRO A 25 -8.12 -10.92 -1.68
N ALA A 26 -7.03 -10.23 -1.33
CA ALA A 26 -5.71 -10.84 -1.37
C ALA A 26 -5.67 -12.17 -0.59
N ASN A 27 -5.19 -13.20 -1.24
CA ASN A 27 -5.07 -14.53 -0.65
C ASN A 27 -3.73 -14.65 0.08
N LEU A 28 -3.75 -14.44 1.39
CA LEU A 28 -2.55 -14.47 2.24
C LEU A 28 -2.33 -15.85 2.89
N GLU A 29 -2.67 -16.92 2.24
CA GLU A 29 -2.82 -18.23 2.88
C GLU A 29 -1.58 -18.73 3.63
N HIS A 30 -0.39 -18.51 3.12
CA HIS A 30 0.78 -19.23 3.64
C HIS A 30 1.84 -18.37 4.32
N PHE A 31 2.05 -17.14 3.91
CA PHE A 31 3.25 -16.39 4.30
C PHE A 31 3.00 -15.14 5.13
N ALA A 32 1.77 -14.64 5.16
CA ALA A 32 1.50 -13.36 5.81
C ALA A 32 1.57 -13.42 7.33
N ARG A 33 1.22 -14.55 7.93
CA ARG A 33 1.22 -14.70 9.39
C ARG A 33 2.56 -15.15 9.94
N ASP A 34 3.17 -16.14 9.30
CA ASP A 34 4.31 -16.86 9.86
C ASP A 34 5.63 -16.61 9.09
N GLY A 35 5.55 -15.87 7.97
CA GLY A 35 6.68 -15.66 7.07
C GLY A 35 6.85 -16.79 6.05
N VAL A 36 7.79 -16.61 5.15
CA VAL A 36 8.15 -17.64 4.17
C VAL A 36 8.77 -18.82 4.89
N PRO A 37 8.27 -20.06 4.70
CA PRO A 37 8.88 -21.24 5.33
C PRO A 37 10.31 -21.45 4.82
N ASP A 38 11.18 -22.00 5.69
CA ASP A 38 12.60 -22.25 5.36
C ASP A 38 12.79 -23.18 4.13
N TRP A 39 11.81 -24.06 3.87
CA TRP A 39 11.83 -24.97 2.73
C TRP A 39 11.43 -24.32 1.40
N PHE A 40 10.79 -23.13 1.44
CA PHE A 40 10.33 -22.45 0.25
C PHE A 40 11.50 -21.70 -0.41
N GLY A 41 11.89 -22.19 -1.57
CA GLY A 41 12.91 -21.56 -2.41
C GLY A 41 12.30 -20.71 -3.53
N ALA A 42 12.61 -21.04 -4.77
CA ALA A 42 12.06 -20.41 -5.97
C ALA A 42 10.90 -21.23 -6.57
N ASP A 43 10.21 -22.00 -5.76
CA ASP A 43 9.14 -22.87 -6.19
C ASP A 43 7.86 -22.09 -6.49
N LEU A 44 7.04 -22.64 -7.39
CA LEU A 44 5.70 -22.16 -7.64
C LEU A 44 4.73 -22.75 -6.60
N LEU A 45 3.72 -21.97 -6.25
CA LEU A 45 2.61 -22.44 -5.44
C LEU A 45 1.66 -23.32 -6.27
N PRO A 46 0.93 -24.27 -5.64
CA PRO A 46 -0.10 -25.03 -6.34
C PRO A 46 -1.12 -24.14 -7.05
N GLU A 47 -1.62 -24.61 -8.16
CA GLU A 47 -2.67 -23.90 -8.91
C GLU A 47 -3.90 -23.66 -8.05
N LYS A 48 -4.53 -22.50 -8.24
CA LYS A 48 -5.76 -22.10 -7.55
C LYS A 48 -6.56 -21.15 -8.44
N ILE A 49 -7.11 -21.71 -9.51
CA ILE A 49 -7.85 -20.94 -10.54
C ILE A 49 -9.10 -20.30 -9.94
N GLU A 50 -9.75 -20.96 -9.00
CA GLU A 50 -10.93 -20.46 -8.30
C GLU A 50 -10.68 -19.15 -7.55
N ALA A 51 -9.44 -18.84 -7.17
CA ALA A 51 -9.11 -17.56 -6.51
C ALA A 51 -9.20 -16.35 -7.44
N VAL A 52 -9.25 -16.57 -8.75
CA VAL A 52 -9.30 -15.53 -9.77
C VAL A 52 -10.50 -15.65 -10.71
N GLU A 53 -11.53 -16.38 -10.30
CA GLU A 53 -12.73 -16.64 -11.11
C GLU A 53 -13.45 -15.35 -11.52
N GLU A 54 -13.58 -14.39 -10.60
CA GLU A 54 -14.17 -13.07 -10.90
C GLU A 54 -13.34 -12.30 -11.94
N ASN A 55 -12.02 -12.33 -11.79
CA ASN A 55 -11.10 -11.69 -12.74
C ASN A 55 -11.21 -12.35 -14.12
N TRP A 56 -11.32 -13.67 -14.15
CA TRP A 56 -11.44 -14.44 -15.39
C TRP A 56 -12.74 -14.12 -16.11
N THR A 57 -13.87 -14.09 -15.39
CA THR A 57 -15.17 -13.73 -15.95
C THR A 57 -15.13 -12.32 -16.59
N ALA A 58 -14.60 -11.33 -15.88
CA ALA A 58 -14.44 -9.99 -16.44
C ALA A 58 -13.46 -9.93 -17.62
N ALA A 59 -12.43 -10.78 -17.62
CA ALA A 59 -11.48 -10.87 -18.73
C ALA A 59 -12.13 -11.43 -19.99
N LEU A 60 -13.00 -12.44 -19.89
CA LEU A 60 -13.74 -12.99 -21.01
C LEU A 60 -14.68 -11.97 -21.66
N GLU A 61 -15.28 -11.09 -20.87
CA GLU A 61 -16.13 -10.01 -21.41
C GLU A 61 -15.31 -8.99 -22.22
N LEU A 62 -14.10 -8.67 -21.78
CA LEU A 62 -13.23 -7.64 -22.38
C LEU A 62 -12.35 -8.19 -23.52
N VAL A 63 -12.00 -9.45 -23.45
CA VAL A 63 -11.12 -10.15 -24.41
C VAL A 63 -11.72 -11.54 -24.71
N PRO A 64 -12.79 -11.60 -25.52
CA PRO A 64 -13.56 -12.84 -25.75
C PRO A 64 -12.74 -14.00 -26.26
N VAL A 65 -11.67 -13.76 -27.02
CA VAL A 65 -10.79 -14.80 -27.57
C VAL A 65 -10.15 -15.67 -26.45
N LEU A 66 -10.06 -15.19 -25.22
CA LEU A 66 -9.60 -15.99 -24.08
C LEU A 66 -10.53 -17.21 -23.82
N GLY A 67 -11.79 -17.12 -24.18
CA GLY A 67 -12.76 -18.22 -24.09
C GLY A 67 -12.67 -19.24 -25.21
N GLU A 68 -11.92 -18.95 -26.27
CA GLU A 68 -11.76 -19.79 -27.47
C GLU A 68 -10.48 -20.63 -27.43
N VAL A 69 -9.60 -20.37 -26.42
CA VAL A 69 -8.28 -21.00 -26.30
C VAL A 69 -8.13 -21.76 -24.99
N GLY A 70 -7.24 -22.72 -24.95
CA GLY A 70 -6.91 -23.48 -23.76
C GLY A 70 -5.85 -22.78 -22.89
N ILE A 71 -5.79 -23.14 -21.63
CA ILE A 71 -4.71 -22.71 -20.71
C ILE A 71 -3.51 -23.64 -20.91
N GLN A 72 -2.40 -23.07 -21.34
CA GLN A 72 -1.15 -23.82 -21.55
C GLN A 72 -0.37 -24.01 -20.25
N ALA A 73 -0.33 -22.99 -19.41
CA ALA A 73 0.38 -23.01 -18.14
C ALA A 73 -0.24 -22.04 -17.14
N ASN A 74 -0.19 -22.41 -15.88
CA ASN A 74 -0.56 -21.55 -14.75
C ASN A 74 0.70 -21.30 -13.89
N VAL A 75 0.99 -20.03 -13.61
CA VAL A 75 2.13 -19.61 -12.77
C VAL A 75 1.58 -18.85 -11.57
N ARG A 76 1.72 -19.45 -10.40
CA ARG A 76 1.33 -18.84 -9.13
C ARG A 76 2.51 -18.76 -8.19
N GLY A 77 2.80 -17.56 -7.69
CA GLY A 77 3.91 -17.30 -6.78
C GLY A 77 3.59 -16.18 -5.79
N PRO A 78 4.32 -16.11 -4.68
CA PRO A 78 4.14 -15.02 -3.73
C PRO A 78 4.65 -13.70 -4.30
N ILE A 79 3.93 -12.62 -4.04
CA ILE A 79 4.36 -11.26 -4.31
C ILE A 79 4.78 -10.63 -2.99
N CYS A 80 6.01 -10.12 -2.94
CA CYS A 80 6.52 -9.40 -1.79
C CYS A 80 5.95 -7.98 -1.76
N THR A 81 5.28 -7.61 -0.67
CA THR A 81 4.77 -6.27 -0.42
C THR A 81 5.21 -5.78 0.95
N SER A 82 5.46 -4.48 1.07
CA SER A 82 5.62 -3.79 2.34
C SER A 82 4.28 -3.28 2.87
N PRO A 83 4.19 -2.84 4.13
CA PRO A 83 2.94 -2.32 4.69
C PRO A 83 2.35 -1.09 3.99
N ASP A 84 3.14 -0.33 3.27
CA ASP A 84 2.73 0.83 2.47
C ASP A 84 2.87 0.62 0.96
N ASN A 85 3.22 -0.60 0.55
CA ASN A 85 3.46 -0.97 -0.85
C ASN A 85 4.65 -0.26 -1.53
N LEU A 86 5.47 0.47 -0.76
CA LEU A 86 6.71 1.06 -1.25
C LEU A 86 7.91 0.18 -0.90
N PRO A 87 8.99 0.17 -1.70
CA PRO A 87 10.17 -0.63 -1.41
C PRO A 87 10.78 -0.32 -0.04
N LEU A 88 11.56 -1.27 0.47
CA LEU A 88 12.45 -1.09 1.61
C LEU A 88 13.86 -0.95 1.08
N CYS A 89 14.37 0.28 0.97
CA CYS A 89 15.68 0.55 0.40
C CYS A 89 16.48 1.51 1.28
N GLY A 90 17.58 1.02 1.85
CA GLY A 90 18.43 1.79 2.74
C GLY A 90 19.00 0.97 3.90
N PRO A 91 19.56 1.63 4.94
CA PRO A 91 20.14 0.94 6.08
C PRO A 91 19.07 0.26 6.94
N ALA A 92 19.34 -0.97 7.37
CA ALA A 92 18.44 -1.72 8.22
C ALA A 92 18.37 -1.09 9.63
N TRP A 93 17.15 -1.01 10.17
CA TRP A 93 16.90 -0.44 11.49
C TRP A 93 17.66 -1.19 12.60
N GLY A 94 18.44 -0.47 13.41
CA GLY A 94 19.18 -1.01 14.54
C GLY A 94 20.33 -1.96 14.18
N LYS A 95 20.76 -2.01 12.92
CA LYS A 95 21.90 -2.82 12.46
C LYS A 95 22.95 -1.95 11.79
N LYS A 96 24.23 -2.30 12.01
CA LYS A 96 25.35 -1.69 11.30
C LYS A 96 25.70 -2.50 10.07
N ASN A 97 26.04 -1.83 8.98
CA ASN A 97 26.50 -2.43 7.72
C ASN A 97 25.51 -3.46 7.11
N LEU A 98 24.24 -3.36 7.46
CA LEU A 98 23.17 -4.13 6.83
C LEU A 98 22.31 -3.16 6.03
N TRP A 99 22.22 -3.40 4.72
CA TRP A 99 21.45 -2.62 3.78
C TRP A 99 20.34 -3.47 3.17
N LEU A 100 19.19 -2.89 2.99
CA LEU A 100 18.01 -3.54 2.42
C LEU A 100 17.75 -2.98 1.02
N ALA A 101 17.32 -3.86 0.13
CA ALA A 101 16.79 -3.54 -1.19
C ALA A 101 15.73 -4.59 -1.54
N GLU A 102 14.55 -4.46 -0.97
CA GLU A 102 13.51 -5.47 -1.02
C GLU A 102 12.10 -4.87 -1.08
N GLY A 103 11.07 -5.72 -1.23
CA GLY A 103 9.69 -5.27 -1.25
C GLY A 103 9.27 -4.53 -2.53
N PHE A 104 9.99 -4.73 -3.63
CA PHE A 104 9.69 -4.09 -4.91
C PHE A 104 8.52 -4.77 -5.61
N SER A 105 7.30 -4.32 -5.40
CA SER A 105 6.14 -4.78 -6.18
C SER A 105 6.26 -4.44 -7.67
N GLY A 106 6.97 -3.36 -8.00
CA GLY A 106 7.34 -2.94 -9.35
C GLY A 106 8.83 -3.06 -9.62
N GLY A 107 9.45 -4.22 -9.39
CA GLY A 107 10.90 -4.41 -9.38
C GLY A 107 11.64 -3.94 -10.63
N LEU A 108 11.14 -4.28 -11.82
CA LEU A 108 11.73 -3.82 -13.09
C LEU A 108 11.60 -2.31 -13.29
N LEU A 109 10.54 -1.71 -12.75
CA LEU A 109 10.28 -0.28 -12.88
C LEU A 109 11.16 0.56 -11.95
N MET A 110 11.37 0.11 -10.73
CA MET A 110 12.00 0.91 -9.66
C MET A 110 13.43 0.49 -9.36
N GLY A 111 13.79 -0.77 -9.62
CA GLY A 111 15.05 -1.37 -9.16
C GLY A 111 16.29 -0.67 -9.68
N GLY A 112 16.29 -0.19 -10.92
CA GLY A 112 17.43 0.51 -11.50
C GLY A 112 17.73 1.85 -10.82
N GLY A 113 16.73 2.71 -10.71
CA GLY A 113 16.86 4.04 -10.09
C GLY A 113 17.18 3.97 -8.60
N ILE A 114 16.36 3.21 -7.85
CA ILE A 114 16.56 3.05 -6.40
C ILE A 114 17.90 2.35 -6.11
N GLY A 115 18.28 1.35 -6.91
CA GLY A 115 19.56 0.66 -6.75
C GLY A 115 20.75 1.56 -6.95
N SER A 116 20.69 2.50 -7.92
CA SER A 116 21.71 3.52 -8.11
C SER A 116 21.86 4.43 -6.90
N GLU A 117 20.72 4.92 -6.37
CA GLU A 117 20.74 5.77 -5.19
C GLU A 117 21.18 5.04 -3.92
N LEU A 118 20.85 3.76 -3.79
CA LEU A 118 21.36 2.93 -2.71
C LEU A 118 22.89 2.78 -2.78
N ALA A 119 23.43 2.62 -3.98
CA ALA A 119 24.88 2.54 -4.18
C ALA A 119 25.56 3.87 -3.78
N ASN A 120 25.00 5.01 -4.19
CA ASN A 120 25.48 6.33 -3.77
C ASN A 120 25.43 6.46 -2.24
N TRP A 121 24.34 6.06 -1.63
CA TRP A 121 24.19 6.12 -0.18
C TRP A 121 25.23 5.28 0.58
N ILE A 122 25.55 4.09 0.06
CA ILE A 122 26.58 3.22 0.66
C ILE A 122 27.98 3.83 0.52
N VAL A 123 28.28 4.43 -0.64
CA VAL A 123 29.62 4.95 -0.96
C VAL A 123 29.87 6.33 -0.38
N ASP A 124 28.89 7.22 -0.53
CA ASP A 124 29.03 8.64 -0.20
C ASP A 124 28.48 8.98 1.20
N GLY A 125 27.72 8.03 1.83
CA GLY A 125 27.13 8.18 3.14
C GLY A 125 25.71 8.77 3.13
N GLU A 126 25.25 9.26 1.98
CA GLU A 126 23.91 9.80 1.77
C GLU A 126 23.44 9.58 0.33
N PRO A 127 22.14 9.46 0.06
CA PRO A 127 21.62 9.39 -1.29
C PRO A 127 21.62 10.79 -1.93
N HIS A 128 21.65 10.86 -3.26
CA HIS A 128 21.62 12.16 -3.98
C HIS A 128 20.22 12.74 -4.10
N ILE A 129 19.19 11.96 -3.82
CA ILE A 129 17.79 12.39 -3.76
C ILE A 129 17.18 11.95 -2.44
N ASP A 130 16.05 12.56 -2.05
CA ASP A 130 15.31 12.13 -0.87
C ASP A 130 14.71 10.73 -1.06
N LEU A 131 15.17 9.77 -0.25
CA LEU A 131 14.68 8.39 -0.19
C LEU A 131 13.85 8.12 1.08
N GLY A 132 13.40 9.14 1.80
CA GLY A 132 12.67 8.99 3.06
C GLY A 132 11.44 8.07 2.95
N GLU A 133 10.71 8.13 1.84
CA GLU A 133 9.55 7.28 1.61
C GLU A 133 9.87 5.79 1.42
N VAL A 134 11.09 5.45 1.03
CA VAL A 134 11.54 4.06 0.85
C VAL A 134 12.53 3.60 1.92
N ASP A 135 12.98 4.49 2.78
CA ASP A 135 13.88 4.17 3.89
C ASP A 135 13.21 3.15 4.85
N PRO A 136 13.83 1.99 5.09
CA PRO A 136 13.26 0.98 6.00
C PRO A 136 13.00 1.51 7.42
N ARG A 137 13.73 2.54 7.83
CA ARG A 137 13.62 3.16 9.15
C ARG A 137 12.32 3.96 9.36
N ARG A 138 11.55 4.19 8.29
CA ARG A 138 10.17 4.71 8.39
C ARG A 138 9.26 3.79 9.18
N PHE A 139 9.59 2.49 9.24
CA PHE A 139 8.94 1.53 10.10
C PHE A 139 9.75 1.35 11.38
N GLY A 140 9.10 1.53 12.52
CA GLY A 140 9.68 1.27 13.83
C GLY A 140 9.12 0.00 14.48
N ALA A 141 9.31 -0.15 15.77
CA ALA A 141 8.86 -1.32 16.53
C ALA A 141 7.34 -1.57 16.48
N TYR A 142 6.54 -0.58 16.11
CA TYR A 142 5.10 -0.73 15.92
C TYR A 142 4.74 -1.66 14.75
N ALA A 143 5.60 -1.73 13.73
CA ALA A 143 5.40 -2.59 12.57
C ALA A 143 5.74 -4.06 12.89
N ASN A 144 5.06 -4.61 13.88
CA ASN A 144 5.16 -6.01 14.26
C ASN A 144 4.46 -6.94 13.25
N LYS A 145 4.55 -8.26 13.45
CA LYS A 145 3.96 -9.27 12.56
C LYS A 145 2.46 -9.07 12.32
N VAL A 146 1.70 -8.68 13.34
CA VAL A 146 0.24 -8.47 13.22
C VAL A 146 -0.05 -7.26 12.34
N PHE A 147 0.59 -6.13 12.63
CA PHE A 147 0.48 -4.90 11.83
C PHE A 147 0.88 -5.16 10.37
N THR A 148 2.06 -5.75 10.17
CA THR A 148 2.57 -6.05 8.83
C THR A 148 1.62 -6.96 8.05
N GLY A 149 1.09 -8.01 8.69
CA GLY A 149 0.16 -8.94 8.03
C GLY A 149 -1.12 -8.27 7.54
N VAL A 150 -1.78 -7.46 8.39
CA VAL A 150 -3.02 -6.78 7.99
C VAL A 150 -2.78 -5.65 6.99
N LYS A 151 -1.65 -4.94 7.12
CA LYS A 151 -1.26 -3.88 6.19
C LYS A 151 -0.86 -4.43 4.82
N ASN A 152 -0.09 -5.51 4.75
CA ASN A 152 0.28 -6.12 3.47
C ASN A 152 -0.95 -6.62 2.71
N LYS A 153 -1.94 -7.17 3.41
CA LYS A 153 -3.21 -7.56 2.81
C LYS A 153 -3.94 -6.37 2.21
N GLU A 154 -4.04 -5.27 2.95
CA GLU A 154 -4.65 -4.04 2.49
C GLU A 154 -3.87 -3.45 1.31
N ALA A 155 -2.53 -3.30 1.43
CA ALA A 155 -1.65 -2.78 0.40
C ALA A 155 -1.76 -3.56 -0.91
N PHE A 156 -1.76 -4.90 -0.86
CA PHE A 156 -1.96 -5.72 -2.04
C PHE A 156 -3.34 -5.51 -2.66
N GLY A 157 -4.40 -5.45 -1.85
CA GLY A 157 -5.77 -5.21 -2.31
C GLY A 157 -5.96 -3.85 -3.01
N HIS A 158 -5.14 -2.87 -2.65
CA HIS A 158 -5.15 -1.53 -3.25
C HIS A 158 -4.23 -1.36 -4.45
N ASN A 159 -3.33 -2.30 -4.70
CA ASN A 159 -2.20 -2.13 -5.61
C ASN A 159 -2.60 -1.78 -7.06
N PHE A 160 -3.76 -2.23 -7.54
CA PHE A 160 -4.19 -2.03 -8.93
C PHE A 160 -5.55 -1.33 -9.04
N GLY A 161 -6.10 -0.87 -7.92
CA GLY A 161 -7.34 -0.13 -7.88
C GLY A 161 -7.15 1.36 -8.12
N ILE A 162 -8.22 2.03 -8.56
CA ILE A 162 -8.31 3.49 -8.57
C ILE A 162 -8.89 3.91 -7.23
N HIS A 163 -8.15 4.73 -6.48
CA HIS A 163 -8.57 5.24 -5.19
C HIS A 163 -8.90 6.73 -5.27
N TYR A 164 -9.76 7.16 -4.37
CA TYR A 164 -9.98 8.60 -4.19
C TYR A 164 -8.70 9.26 -3.70
N PRO A 165 -8.39 10.48 -4.14
CA PRO A 165 -7.29 11.26 -3.58
C PRO A 165 -7.44 11.38 -2.06
N GLY A 166 -6.33 11.27 -1.32
CA GLY A 166 -6.34 11.38 0.14
C GLY A 166 -7.02 10.20 0.88
N TYR A 167 -7.30 9.09 0.18
CA TYR A 167 -7.85 7.91 0.84
C TYR A 167 -6.86 7.34 1.86
N GLU A 168 -7.26 7.29 3.11
CA GLU A 168 -6.48 6.73 4.20
C GLU A 168 -6.72 5.22 4.35
N TRP A 169 -5.65 4.47 4.51
CA TRP A 169 -5.69 3.02 4.66
C TRP A 169 -6.00 2.61 6.10
N PRO A 170 -7.17 2.03 6.41
CA PRO A 170 -7.59 1.81 7.78
C PRO A 170 -6.96 0.61 8.50
N ALA A 171 -6.40 -0.36 7.78
CA ALA A 171 -5.89 -1.56 8.42
C ALA A 171 -4.73 -1.27 9.39
N GLY A 172 -4.71 -1.98 10.53
CA GLY A 172 -3.67 -1.85 11.53
C GLY A 172 -3.64 -0.53 12.30
N ARG A 173 -4.67 0.31 12.17
CA ARG A 173 -4.81 1.58 12.90
C ARG A 173 -5.68 1.44 14.15
N PRO A 174 -5.42 2.27 15.21
CA PRO A 174 -4.27 3.14 15.36
C PRO A 174 -2.99 2.35 15.68
N ALA A 175 -1.84 2.75 15.12
CA ALA A 175 -0.55 2.11 15.39
C ALA A 175 0.25 2.86 16.45
N LYS A 176 0.31 4.17 16.35
CA LYS A 176 0.90 5.10 17.33
C LYS A 176 -0.04 6.27 17.54
N THR A 177 -0.23 6.66 18.81
CA THR A 177 -1.10 7.77 19.18
C THR A 177 -0.36 8.76 20.07
N ALA A 178 -0.61 10.04 19.87
CA ALA A 178 -0.11 11.08 20.76
C ALA A 178 -0.94 11.16 22.06
N PRO A 179 -0.44 11.78 23.12
CA PRO A 179 -1.15 11.91 24.40
C PRO A 179 -2.52 12.58 24.30
N CYS A 180 -2.75 13.43 23.31
CA CYS A 180 -4.01 14.13 23.08
C CYS A 180 -5.01 13.37 22.21
N TYR A 181 -4.64 12.21 21.66
CA TYR A 181 -5.45 11.44 20.72
C TYR A 181 -6.92 11.25 21.17
N ASP A 182 -7.13 10.73 22.39
CA ASP A 182 -8.47 10.49 22.91
C ASP A 182 -9.30 11.77 23.11
N ARG A 183 -8.63 12.87 23.44
CA ARG A 183 -9.28 14.18 23.57
C ARG A 183 -9.72 14.70 22.21
N LEU A 184 -8.80 14.71 21.24
CA LEU A 184 -9.09 15.17 19.88
C LEU A 184 -10.14 14.32 19.19
N THR A 185 -10.16 13.01 19.46
CA THR A 185 -11.20 12.10 18.96
C THR A 185 -12.59 12.52 19.48
N ARG A 186 -12.71 12.91 20.77
CA ARG A 186 -13.96 13.41 21.33
C ARG A 186 -14.39 14.78 20.78
N GLU A 187 -13.43 15.57 20.34
CA GLU A 187 -13.67 16.86 19.67
C GLU A 187 -13.98 16.69 18.16
N GLY A 188 -14.12 15.47 17.67
CA GLY A 188 -14.54 15.18 16.31
C GLY A 188 -13.37 15.05 15.30
N ALA A 189 -12.15 14.78 15.75
CA ALA A 189 -11.02 14.59 14.85
C ALA A 189 -11.25 13.44 13.86
N VAL A 190 -10.99 13.70 12.58
CA VAL A 190 -10.87 12.70 11.52
C VAL A 190 -9.38 12.46 11.29
N TRP A 191 -8.98 11.21 11.35
CA TRP A 191 -7.58 10.83 11.47
C TRP A 191 -6.97 10.34 10.15
N GLY A 192 -5.77 10.83 9.85
CA GLY A 192 -4.83 10.23 8.91
C GLY A 192 -3.67 9.57 9.65
N ALA A 193 -2.76 8.93 8.90
CA ALA A 193 -1.59 8.30 9.47
C ALA A 193 -0.30 8.63 8.71
N VAL A 194 0.73 9.07 9.43
CA VAL A 194 2.07 9.31 8.90
C VAL A 194 3.09 8.54 9.71
N TYR A 195 3.82 7.64 9.07
CA TYR A 195 4.82 6.77 9.73
C TYR A 195 4.28 6.07 10.98
N GLY A 196 3.01 5.65 10.91
CA GLY A 196 2.29 4.97 11.98
C GLY A 196 1.70 5.88 13.06
N TRP A 197 1.98 7.19 13.06
CA TRP A 197 1.35 8.14 13.94
C TRP A 197 -0.02 8.57 13.41
N GLU A 198 -1.02 8.54 14.27
CA GLU A 198 -2.30 9.17 14.01
C GLU A 198 -2.15 10.69 14.05
N ILE A 199 -2.55 11.36 12.97
CA ILE A 199 -2.56 12.82 12.87
C ILE A 199 -3.98 13.30 12.58
N PRO A 200 -4.48 14.36 13.24
CA PRO A 200 -5.79 14.91 12.92
C PRO A 200 -5.72 15.64 11.57
N LEU A 201 -6.56 15.24 10.62
CA LEU A 201 -6.65 15.87 9.31
C LEU A 201 -7.60 17.06 9.32
N TRP A 202 -8.73 16.93 10.00
CA TRP A 202 -9.75 17.94 10.17
C TRP A 202 -10.70 17.55 11.32
N PHE A 203 -11.58 18.46 11.74
CA PHE A 203 -12.53 18.22 12.81
C PHE A 203 -13.97 18.33 12.31
N ALA A 204 -14.75 17.27 12.52
CA ALA A 204 -16.18 17.27 12.25
C ALA A 204 -16.91 18.09 13.31
N PRO A 205 -17.84 18.99 12.92
CA PRO A 205 -18.67 19.72 13.87
C PRO A 205 -19.53 18.82 14.74
N GLU A 206 -19.97 19.32 15.87
CA GLU A 206 -20.90 18.60 16.74
C GLU A 206 -22.16 18.19 15.97
N GLY A 207 -22.56 16.93 16.13
CA GLY A 207 -23.72 16.34 15.44
C GLY A 207 -23.40 15.73 14.06
N GLU A 208 -22.22 15.97 13.51
CA GLU A 208 -21.76 15.32 12.29
C GLU A 208 -20.91 14.07 12.60
N LYS A 209 -20.89 13.13 11.65
CA LYS A 209 -20.01 11.96 11.80
C LYS A 209 -18.58 12.31 11.42
N ALA A 210 -17.64 12.07 12.33
CA ALA A 210 -16.21 12.25 12.11
C ALA A 210 -15.68 11.20 11.12
N ARG A 211 -15.89 11.42 9.84
CA ARG A 211 -15.40 10.57 8.74
C ARG A 211 -15.31 11.33 7.43
N ASP A 212 -14.40 10.91 6.59
CA ASP A 212 -14.33 11.39 5.21
C ASP A 212 -15.46 10.80 4.35
N VAL A 213 -15.96 11.64 3.43
CA VAL A 213 -16.80 11.23 2.31
C VAL A 213 -15.99 11.51 1.04
N TRP A 214 -15.47 10.43 0.47
CA TRP A 214 -14.53 10.50 -0.64
C TRP A 214 -15.19 10.98 -1.93
N SER A 215 -14.49 11.84 -2.66
CA SER A 215 -14.96 12.41 -3.92
C SER A 215 -13.77 12.77 -4.81
N TYR A 216 -13.93 12.65 -6.14
CA TYR A 216 -12.96 13.19 -7.11
C TYR A 216 -13.09 14.71 -7.33
N ARG A 217 -14.05 15.36 -6.68
CA ARG A 217 -14.27 16.82 -6.80
C ARG A 217 -13.94 17.53 -5.49
N THR A 218 -14.85 17.45 -4.53
CA THR A 218 -14.75 18.18 -3.26
C THR A 218 -15.08 17.24 -2.11
N PHE A 219 -14.22 17.21 -1.11
CA PHE A 219 -14.44 16.43 0.11
C PHE A 219 -15.39 17.16 1.05
N ASN A 220 -16.10 16.39 1.90
CA ASN A 220 -16.94 16.93 2.94
C ASN A 220 -16.16 17.76 3.98
N SER A 221 -14.87 17.54 4.13
CA SER A 221 -13.98 18.32 5.01
C SER A 221 -13.73 19.76 4.55
N MET A 222 -13.83 20.06 3.26
CA MET A 222 -13.41 21.37 2.72
C MET A 222 -14.07 22.60 3.38
N PRO A 223 -15.40 22.63 3.64
CA PRO A 223 -16.01 23.75 4.37
C PRO A 223 -15.43 23.94 5.77
N HIS A 224 -15.18 22.83 6.48
CA HIS A 224 -14.68 22.80 7.85
C HIS A 224 -13.22 23.23 7.92
N VAL A 225 -12.37 22.68 7.06
CA VAL A 225 -10.97 23.12 6.90
C VAL A 225 -10.89 24.61 6.57
N GLY A 226 -11.81 25.13 5.77
CA GLY A 226 -11.91 26.56 5.47
C GLY A 226 -12.21 27.41 6.72
N VAL A 227 -12.99 26.92 7.67
CA VAL A 227 -13.24 27.58 8.96
C VAL A 227 -12.00 27.53 9.84
N GLU A 228 -11.37 26.37 9.96
CA GLU A 228 -10.12 26.19 10.72
C GLU A 228 -9.00 27.10 10.23
N CYS A 229 -8.81 27.17 8.90
CA CYS A 229 -7.84 28.07 8.29
C CYS A 229 -8.08 29.56 8.65
N ARG A 230 -9.35 30.00 8.67
CA ARG A 230 -9.68 31.37 9.11
C ARG A 230 -9.39 31.59 10.58
N ALA A 231 -9.79 30.64 11.42
CA ALA A 231 -9.55 30.72 12.86
C ALA A 231 -8.06 30.87 13.19
N VAL A 232 -7.20 30.11 12.51
CA VAL A 232 -5.75 30.20 12.68
C VAL A 232 -5.19 31.54 12.19
N ARG A 233 -5.70 32.08 11.08
CA ARG A 233 -5.25 33.38 10.51
C ARG A 233 -5.69 34.57 11.34
N GLU A 234 -6.86 34.51 11.93
CA GLU A 234 -7.49 35.61 12.68
C GLU A 234 -7.26 35.50 14.19
N GLY A 235 -6.82 34.37 14.66
CA GLY A 235 -6.61 34.05 16.08
C GLY A 235 -5.29 33.32 16.34
N VAL A 236 -5.38 32.22 17.10
CA VAL A 236 -4.23 31.40 17.51
C VAL A 236 -4.43 29.98 17.02
N GLY A 237 -3.42 29.40 16.36
CA GLY A 237 -3.37 28.00 16.00
C GLY A 237 -2.56 27.18 16.99
N LEU A 238 -3.05 25.98 17.33
CA LEU A 238 -2.32 24.96 18.06
C LEU A 238 -2.00 23.82 17.10
N TYR A 239 -0.72 23.53 16.93
CA TYR A 239 -0.25 22.47 16.04
C TYR A 239 0.35 21.35 16.85
N GLU A 240 -0.10 20.13 16.58
CA GLU A 240 0.55 18.91 17.04
C GLU A 240 1.49 18.41 15.93
N MET A 241 2.78 18.24 16.25
CA MET A 241 3.81 17.78 15.31
C MET A 241 4.54 16.54 15.85
#